data_0f5ce752d7ac1250ccd57ac10013f28d
#
_entry.id   0f5ce752d7ac1250ccd57ac10013f28d
#
_cell.length_a   1.000
_cell.length_b   1.000
_cell.length_c   1.000
_cell.angle_alpha   90.00
_cell.angle_beta   90.00
_cell.angle_gamma   90.00
#
_symmetry.space_group_name_H-M   'P 1'
#
loop_
_entity.id
_entity.type
_entity.pdbx_description
1 polymer ?
#
loop_
_entity_poly.entity_id
_entity_poly.type
_entity_poly.pdbx_seq_one_letter_code
_entity_poly.pdbx_strand_id
1 'polypeptide(L)'
;NTWLLVLVALLLAALVGVLAFLGGSRAFTRTSEPVTSTVVETHTLPSSSAQSPEPAAPAPEPAVKTRTYSHYAPDTSVTTASFAPNVFAAFQDAYASTGTTEVTVSAYSPETKLTYRMSCSGDEVVYCSGGNNARVRIW
;
A
#
# COMPACT_ATOMS: atom_id res chain seq x y z
N ASN A 1 27.82 43.69 -15.57
CA ASN A 1 27.36 42.28 -15.40
C ASN A 1 27.21 41.87 -13.92
N THR A 2 27.05 42.84 -13.02
CA THR A 2 26.91 42.61 -11.57
C THR A 2 25.71 41.72 -11.24
N TRP A 3 24.62 41.78 -12.03
CA TRP A 3 23.44 40.95 -11.88
C TRP A 3 23.72 39.46 -12.14
N LEU A 4 24.57 39.17 -13.12
CA LEU A 4 25.00 37.82 -13.43
C LEU A 4 25.84 37.18 -12.30
N LEU A 5 26.68 37.99 -11.64
CA LEU A 5 27.43 37.55 -10.47
C LEU A 5 26.54 37.24 -9.27
N VAL A 6 25.48 38.03 -9.06
CA VAL A 6 24.47 37.79 -8.00
C VAL A 6 23.70 36.49 -8.26
N LEU A 7 23.28 36.24 -9.49
CA LEU A 7 22.60 34.98 -9.86
C LEU A 7 23.50 33.75 -9.65
N VAL A 8 24.76 33.84 -10.04
CA VAL A 8 25.71 32.72 -9.82
C VAL A 8 25.94 32.48 -8.33
N ALA A 9 26.07 33.54 -7.52
CA ALA A 9 26.22 33.40 -6.08
C ALA A 9 25.00 32.73 -5.41
N LEU A 10 23.78 33.11 -5.84
CA LEU A 10 22.53 32.47 -5.34
C LEU A 10 22.42 30.99 -5.74
N LEU A 11 22.80 30.66 -6.98
CA LEU A 11 22.81 29.29 -7.44
C LEU A 11 23.81 28.42 -6.66
N LEU A 12 25.00 28.94 -6.38
CA LEU A 12 26.00 28.24 -5.58
C LEU A 12 25.54 28.02 -4.13
N ALA A 13 24.90 29.02 -3.53
CA ALA A 13 24.35 28.91 -2.18
C ALA A 13 23.23 27.88 -2.10
N ALA A 14 22.36 27.80 -3.11
CA ALA A 14 21.30 26.79 -3.19
C ALA A 14 21.87 25.37 -3.34
N LEU A 15 22.94 25.22 -4.12
CA LEU A 15 23.59 23.93 -4.37
C LEU A 15 24.27 23.38 -3.11
N VAL A 16 24.92 24.25 -2.32
CA VAL A 16 25.51 23.89 -1.04
C VAL A 16 24.43 23.49 -0.03
N GLY A 17 23.30 24.18 0.00
CA GLY A 17 22.16 23.85 0.87
C GLY A 17 21.56 22.46 0.58
N VAL A 18 21.42 22.12 -0.69
CA VAL A 18 20.90 20.79 -1.11
C VAL A 18 21.87 19.67 -0.74
N LEU A 19 23.20 19.87 -0.92
CA LEU A 19 24.20 18.88 -0.53
C LEU A 19 24.25 18.66 0.98
N ALA A 20 24.08 19.70 1.79
CA ALA A 20 24.00 19.57 3.25
C ALA A 20 22.74 18.81 3.71
N PHE A 21 21.62 18.99 3.01
CA PHE A 21 20.38 18.29 3.33
C PHE A 21 20.43 16.81 2.96
N LEU A 22 21.06 16.44 1.86
CA LEU A 22 21.24 15.04 1.42
C LEU A 22 22.28 14.28 2.26
N GLY A 23 23.24 14.99 2.86
CA GLY A 23 24.28 14.38 3.72
C GLY A 23 23.82 14.09 5.15
N GLY A 24 22.73 14.71 5.64
CA GLY A 24 22.27 14.64 7.02
C GLY A 24 21.36 13.44 7.38
N SER A 25 20.96 12.62 6.43
CA SER A 25 19.94 11.58 6.66
C SER A 25 20.48 10.19 7.06
N ARG A 26 21.74 10.07 7.50
CA ARG A 26 22.32 8.80 7.93
C ARG A 26 22.64 8.79 9.41
N ALA A 27 21.65 8.83 10.28
CA ALA A 27 21.81 8.36 11.66
C ALA A 27 20.47 8.10 12.33
N PHE A 28 19.75 7.03 11.94
CA PHE A 28 18.82 6.35 12.83
C PHE A 28 19.01 4.83 12.65
N THR A 29 20.11 4.35 13.18
CA THR A 29 20.27 2.93 13.49
C THR A 29 19.42 2.66 14.72
N ARG A 30 18.21 2.13 14.53
CA ARG A 30 17.48 1.48 15.62
C ARG A 30 18.09 0.10 15.80
N THR A 31 18.92 -0.01 16.80
CA THR A 31 19.31 -1.29 17.41
C THR A 31 18.05 -1.91 18.01
N SER A 32 17.50 -2.91 17.35
CA SER A 32 16.50 -3.81 17.93
C SER A 32 17.25 -4.87 18.70
N GLU A 33 17.29 -4.77 20.02
CA GLU A 33 17.71 -5.86 20.90
C GLU A 33 16.71 -7.02 20.79
N PRO A 34 17.17 -8.26 20.62
CA PRO A 34 16.31 -9.43 20.69
C PRO A 34 15.98 -9.73 22.15
N VAL A 35 14.72 -9.51 22.53
CA VAL A 35 14.23 -9.99 23.83
C VAL A 35 13.92 -11.47 23.70
N THR A 36 14.85 -12.29 24.15
CA THR A 36 14.64 -13.73 24.34
C THR A 36 13.87 -13.90 25.64
N SER A 37 12.57 -14.09 25.60
CA SER A 37 11.77 -14.56 26.71
C SER A 37 11.51 -16.04 26.52
N THR A 38 12.37 -16.85 27.14
CA THR A 38 12.12 -18.27 27.35
C THR A 38 11.25 -18.40 28.59
N VAL A 39 9.96 -18.63 28.41
CA VAL A 39 9.11 -19.15 29.48
C VAL A 39 8.78 -20.59 29.12
N VAL A 40 9.50 -21.49 29.78
CA VAL A 40 9.14 -22.90 29.87
C VAL A 40 8.17 -23.03 31.04
N GLU A 41 6.90 -23.18 30.76
CA GLU A 41 5.92 -23.60 31.75
C GLU A 41 5.45 -24.99 31.41
N THR A 42 5.99 -25.93 32.16
CA THR A 42 5.59 -27.35 32.17
C THR A 42 4.24 -27.47 32.88
N HIS A 43 3.17 -27.63 32.12
CA HIS A 43 1.90 -28.08 32.69
C HIS A 43 1.67 -29.53 32.36
N THR A 44 1.66 -30.30 33.42
CA THR A 44 1.33 -31.71 33.56
C THR A 44 -0.09 -31.99 33.05
N LEU A 45 -0.25 -33.02 32.19
CA LEU A 45 -1.53 -33.57 31.76
C LEU A 45 -2.30 -34.18 32.94
N PRO A 46 -3.63 -34.08 32.89
CA PRO A 46 -4.47 -35.23 33.20
C PRO A 46 -5.09 -35.79 31.92
N SER A 47 -4.82 -37.05 31.72
CA SER A 47 -5.47 -37.93 30.76
C SER A 47 -6.97 -37.91 31.02
N SER A 48 -7.78 -37.59 30.00
CA SER A 48 -9.19 -37.91 29.97
C SER A 48 -9.64 -38.16 28.54
N SER A 49 -9.90 -39.42 28.31
CA SER A 49 -10.85 -40.08 27.44
C SER A 49 -11.17 -39.47 26.07
N ALA A 50 -10.80 -40.25 25.09
CA ALA A 50 -11.28 -40.24 23.73
C ALA A 50 -12.78 -39.94 23.58
N GLN A 51 -13.03 -38.83 22.86
CA GLN A 51 -14.23 -38.71 22.07
C GLN A 51 -13.77 -38.24 20.68
N SER A 52 -13.81 -39.12 19.71
CA SER A 52 -13.59 -38.86 18.31
C SER A 52 -14.63 -37.82 17.86
N PRO A 53 -14.23 -36.59 17.41
CA PRO A 53 -15.19 -35.70 16.78
C PRO A 53 -15.48 -36.30 15.38
N GLU A 54 -16.75 -36.62 15.16
CA GLU A 54 -17.35 -36.77 13.85
C GLU A 54 -16.94 -35.59 12.96
N PRO A 55 -16.56 -35.80 11.68
CA PRO A 55 -16.20 -34.72 10.79
C PRO A 55 -17.39 -33.78 10.64
N ALA A 56 -17.31 -32.62 11.28
CA ALA A 56 -18.27 -31.56 11.04
C ALA A 56 -18.24 -31.20 9.55
N ALA A 57 -19.43 -31.28 8.93
CA ALA A 57 -19.64 -30.87 7.56
C ALA A 57 -19.06 -29.45 7.36
N PRO A 58 -18.39 -29.18 6.22
CA PRO A 58 -17.86 -27.84 5.94
C PRO A 58 -18.99 -26.83 6.08
N ALA A 59 -18.76 -25.82 6.93
CA ALA A 59 -19.67 -24.67 7.00
C ALA A 59 -19.79 -24.09 5.58
N PRO A 60 -20.99 -23.71 5.12
CA PRO A 60 -21.14 -23.08 3.81
C PRO A 60 -20.24 -21.86 3.76
N GLU A 61 -19.32 -21.84 2.79
CA GLU A 61 -18.51 -20.67 2.49
C GLU A 61 -19.45 -19.49 2.28
N PRO A 62 -19.17 -18.30 2.87
CA PRO A 62 -19.97 -17.12 2.65
C PRO A 62 -20.06 -16.89 1.14
N ALA A 63 -21.26 -16.85 0.59
CA ALA A 63 -21.47 -16.55 -0.81
C ALA A 63 -20.83 -15.20 -1.11
N VAL A 64 -19.72 -15.21 -1.84
CA VAL A 64 -19.03 -14.02 -2.32
C VAL A 64 -20.02 -13.30 -3.21
N LYS A 65 -20.58 -12.19 -2.73
CA LYS A 65 -21.43 -11.33 -3.55
C LYS A 65 -20.54 -10.68 -4.58
N THR A 66 -20.45 -11.28 -5.75
CA THR A 66 -19.67 -10.74 -6.88
C THR A 66 -20.36 -9.46 -7.35
N ARG A 67 -19.82 -8.32 -6.93
CA ARG A 67 -20.26 -7.00 -7.39
C ARG A 67 -19.51 -6.66 -8.68
N THR A 68 -20.20 -5.98 -9.60
CA THR A 68 -19.58 -5.47 -10.82
C THR A 68 -19.22 -4.01 -10.61
N TYR A 69 -17.95 -3.69 -10.73
CA TYR A 69 -17.41 -2.33 -10.74
C TYR A 69 -17.17 -1.92 -12.19
N SER A 70 -17.82 -0.85 -12.66
CA SER A 70 -17.78 -0.44 -14.08
C SER A 70 -17.39 1.02 -14.27
N HIS A 71 -17.29 1.78 -13.20
CA HIS A 71 -16.97 3.20 -13.25
C HIS A 71 -15.77 3.53 -12.36
N TYR A 72 -15.02 4.53 -12.76
CA TYR A 72 -13.90 5.06 -11.98
C TYR A 72 -13.74 6.56 -12.21
N ALA A 73 -13.15 7.26 -11.26
CA ALA A 73 -12.75 8.65 -11.40
C ALA A 73 -11.51 8.96 -10.55
N PRO A 74 -10.67 9.91 -10.99
CA PRO A 74 -9.69 10.53 -10.10
C PRO A 74 -10.40 11.18 -8.92
N ASP A 75 -9.88 10.99 -7.71
CA ASP A 75 -10.49 11.50 -6.49
C ASP A 75 -9.60 12.52 -5.75
N THR A 76 -8.43 12.82 -6.30
CA THR A 76 -7.53 13.89 -5.85
C THR A 76 -6.96 14.65 -7.02
N SER A 77 -6.54 15.90 -6.79
CA SER A 77 -5.95 16.77 -7.82
C SER A 77 -4.61 16.25 -8.37
N VAL A 78 -3.94 15.39 -7.63
CA VAL A 78 -2.66 14.75 -8.06
C VAL A 78 -2.88 13.47 -8.86
N THR A 79 -4.11 12.98 -8.93
CA THR A 79 -4.47 11.79 -9.72
C THR A 79 -4.86 12.20 -11.13
N THR A 80 -4.06 11.84 -12.11
CA THR A 80 -4.32 12.21 -13.50
C THR A 80 -5.38 11.30 -14.15
N ALA A 81 -6.07 11.84 -15.15
CA ALA A 81 -7.05 11.08 -15.92
C ALA A 81 -6.43 9.91 -16.70
N SER A 82 -5.13 9.98 -17.01
CA SER A 82 -4.37 8.91 -17.67
C SER A 82 -3.93 7.82 -16.70
N PHE A 83 -3.80 8.12 -15.40
CA PHE A 83 -3.42 7.15 -14.39
C PHE A 83 -4.62 6.35 -13.86
N ALA A 84 -5.77 6.99 -13.69
CA ALA A 84 -6.96 6.36 -13.13
C ALA A 84 -7.42 5.08 -13.83
N PRO A 85 -7.45 4.98 -15.19
CA PRO A 85 -7.82 3.73 -15.88
C PRO A 85 -6.84 2.59 -15.62
N ASN A 86 -5.55 2.87 -15.43
CA ASN A 86 -4.56 1.83 -15.13
C ASN A 86 -4.74 1.27 -13.71
N VAL A 87 -5.11 2.12 -12.75
CA VAL A 87 -5.48 1.68 -11.40
C VAL A 87 -6.75 0.83 -11.44
N PHE A 88 -7.75 1.26 -12.20
CA PHE A 88 -9.01 0.54 -12.34
C PHE A 88 -8.81 -0.84 -12.97
N ALA A 89 -8.03 -0.96 -14.05
CA ALA A 89 -7.73 -2.24 -14.69
C ALA A 89 -7.01 -3.18 -13.71
N ALA A 90 -5.97 -2.70 -13.02
CA ALA A 90 -5.26 -3.49 -12.04
C ALA A 90 -6.14 -3.93 -10.86
N PHE A 91 -7.09 -3.09 -10.43
CA PHE A 91 -8.08 -3.45 -9.42
C PHE A 91 -9.03 -4.54 -9.93
N GLN A 92 -9.55 -4.42 -11.16
CA GLN A 92 -10.44 -5.44 -11.73
C GLN A 92 -9.78 -6.82 -11.82
N ASP A 93 -8.52 -6.88 -12.26
CA ASP A 93 -7.74 -8.13 -12.34
C ASP A 93 -7.56 -8.76 -10.94
N ALA A 94 -7.23 -7.94 -9.94
CA ALA A 94 -7.06 -8.40 -8.57
C ALA A 94 -8.40 -8.86 -7.96
N TYR A 95 -9.47 -8.09 -8.16
CA TYR A 95 -10.81 -8.42 -7.68
C TYR A 95 -11.37 -9.70 -8.31
N ALA A 96 -11.17 -9.88 -9.63
CA ALA A 96 -11.59 -11.09 -10.33
C ALA A 96 -10.88 -12.35 -9.82
N SER A 97 -9.62 -12.21 -9.38
CA SER A 97 -8.84 -13.35 -8.88
C SER A 97 -9.05 -13.64 -7.39
N THR A 98 -9.37 -12.63 -6.57
CA THR A 98 -9.47 -12.78 -5.11
C THR A 98 -10.89 -12.71 -4.56
N GLY A 99 -11.83 -12.09 -5.30
CA GLY A 99 -13.20 -11.85 -4.86
C GLY A 99 -13.34 -10.80 -3.74
N THR A 100 -12.23 -10.13 -3.37
CA THR A 100 -12.23 -9.10 -2.31
C THR A 100 -11.82 -7.74 -2.86
N THR A 101 -12.37 -6.68 -2.28
CA THR A 101 -12.01 -5.29 -2.59
C THR A 101 -10.80 -4.80 -1.81
N GLU A 102 -10.40 -5.51 -0.75
CA GLU A 102 -9.21 -5.21 0.04
C GLU A 102 -7.98 -5.82 -0.63
N VAL A 103 -7.45 -5.12 -1.63
CA VAL A 103 -6.32 -5.58 -2.45
C VAL A 103 -5.28 -4.49 -2.58
N THR A 104 -4.03 -4.92 -2.77
CA THR A 104 -2.94 -4.02 -3.16
C THR A 104 -2.57 -4.30 -4.61
N VAL A 105 -2.66 -3.28 -5.43
CA VAL A 105 -2.40 -3.37 -6.87
C VAL A 105 -1.21 -2.49 -7.28
N SER A 106 -0.60 -2.80 -8.41
CA SER A 106 0.47 -2.00 -9.00
C SER A 106 -0.01 -1.40 -10.31
N ALA A 107 0.01 -0.08 -10.43
CA ALA A 107 -0.46 0.65 -11.59
C ALA A 107 0.63 1.56 -12.17
N TYR A 108 0.83 1.49 -13.47
CA TYR A 108 1.78 2.35 -14.19
C TYR A 108 1.17 3.73 -14.44
N SER A 109 1.93 4.78 -14.16
CA SER A 109 1.56 6.16 -14.48
C SER A 109 2.27 6.62 -15.76
N PRO A 110 1.51 6.96 -16.82
CA PRO A 110 2.08 7.50 -18.06
C PRO A 110 2.78 8.85 -17.87
N GLU A 111 2.32 9.66 -16.92
CA GLU A 111 2.86 11.00 -16.64
C GLU A 111 4.26 10.94 -16.04
N THR A 112 4.41 10.12 -15.00
CA THR A 112 5.68 10.01 -14.27
C THR A 112 6.59 8.90 -14.77
N LYS A 113 6.07 8.01 -15.63
CA LYS A 113 6.74 6.79 -16.11
C LYS A 113 7.16 5.83 -14.98
N LEU A 114 6.43 5.87 -13.87
CA LEU A 114 6.66 5.04 -12.70
C LEU A 114 5.47 4.14 -12.42
N THR A 115 5.73 3.01 -11.77
CA THR A 115 4.69 2.13 -11.25
C THR A 115 4.48 2.42 -9.78
N TYR A 116 3.22 2.68 -9.42
CA TYR A 116 2.81 2.97 -8.05
C TYR A 116 2.04 1.79 -7.46
N ARG A 117 2.33 1.51 -6.19
CA ARG A 117 1.53 0.58 -5.40
C ARG A 117 0.33 1.33 -4.84
N MET A 118 -0.88 0.78 -5.05
CA MET A 118 -2.14 1.34 -4.60
C MET A 118 -2.84 0.34 -3.70
N SER A 119 -3.26 0.76 -2.51
CA SER A 119 -4.10 -0.04 -1.61
C SER A 119 -5.55 0.32 -1.85
N CYS A 120 -6.35 -0.68 -2.21
CA CYS A 120 -7.77 -0.53 -2.48
C CYS A 120 -8.57 -1.09 -1.32
N SER A 121 -9.65 -0.39 -0.94
CA SER A 121 -10.58 -0.83 0.09
C SER A 121 -11.95 -0.16 -0.08
N GLY A 122 -12.98 -0.77 0.46
CA GLY A 122 -14.36 -0.33 0.38
C GLY A 122 -15.29 -1.41 -0.13
N ASP A 123 -16.59 -1.15 -0.13
CA ASP A 123 -17.60 -2.13 -0.59
C ASP A 123 -18.41 -1.57 -1.76
N GLU A 124 -19.32 -0.60 -1.54
CA GLU A 124 -20.11 0.01 -2.63
C GLU A 124 -19.27 0.93 -3.51
N VAL A 125 -18.38 1.65 -2.89
CA VAL A 125 -17.37 2.48 -3.53
C VAL A 125 -16.02 2.06 -3.00
N VAL A 126 -15.14 1.67 -3.90
CA VAL A 126 -13.76 1.31 -3.57
C VAL A 126 -12.86 2.50 -3.79
N TYR A 127 -11.99 2.77 -2.84
CA TYR A 127 -10.96 3.78 -2.94
C TYR A 127 -9.60 3.11 -3.02
N CYS A 128 -8.91 3.31 -4.13
CA CYS A 128 -7.52 2.90 -4.30
C CYS A 128 -6.61 4.09 -4.03
N SER A 129 -5.84 4.04 -2.95
CA SER A 129 -4.96 5.13 -2.50
C SER A 129 -3.51 4.68 -2.50
N GLY A 130 -2.59 5.58 -2.90
CA GLY A 130 -1.16 5.28 -2.90
C GLY A 130 -0.33 6.35 -3.59
N GLY A 131 0.96 6.03 -3.81
CA GLY A 131 1.87 6.98 -4.42
C GLY A 131 1.95 8.29 -3.64
N ASN A 132 2.03 9.42 -4.34
CA ASN A 132 2.08 10.76 -3.76
C ASN A 132 0.65 11.32 -3.51
N ASN A 133 -0.10 10.70 -2.60
CA ASN A 133 -1.50 11.05 -2.29
C ASN A 133 -2.47 10.88 -3.49
N ALA A 134 -2.12 10.05 -4.44
CA ALA A 134 -3.04 9.70 -5.50
C ALA A 134 -4.19 8.85 -4.96
N ARG A 135 -5.41 9.14 -5.39
CA ARG A 135 -6.59 8.34 -5.05
C ARG A 135 -7.52 8.23 -6.24
N VAL A 136 -7.97 7.00 -6.50
CA VAL A 136 -8.96 6.67 -7.51
C VAL A 136 -10.18 6.10 -6.81
N ARG A 137 -11.35 6.59 -7.17
CA ARG A 137 -12.64 6.09 -6.74
C ARG A 137 -13.21 5.17 -7.83
N ILE A 138 -13.75 4.02 -7.41
CA ILE A 138 -14.28 2.95 -8.29
C ILE A 138 -15.65 2.53 -7.77
N TRP A 139 -16.69 2.41 -8.68
CA TRP A 139 -18.05 2.03 -8.28
C TRP A 139 -18.82 1.31 -9.38
#